data_a34849cf347c0d2140234da9dc51c337
#
_entry.id   a34849cf347c0d2140234da9dc51c337
#
_cell.length_a   1.000
_cell.length_b   1.000
_cell.length_c   1.000
_cell.angle_alpha   90.00
_cell.angle_beta   90.00
_cell.angle_gamma   90.00
#
_symmetry.space_group_name_H-M   'P 1'
#
loop_
_entity.id
_entity.type
_entity.pdbx_description
1 polymer ?
#
loop_
_entity_poly.entity_id
_entity_poly.type
_entity_poly.pdbx_seq_one_letter_code
_entity_poly.pdbx_strand_id
1 'polypeptide(L)'
;MIVSKRENGFTFVPQYEHGALAGELAARWGNREFAAPPITESLRIAATHHDDGWRELDDLPAYDEEAGRPAHFLELPLERTVPPYGRGVDSVYRRDPLAGALVGMHWSGLYFGRWGLAGSDPLPDPLAEAVVADQERRRAGALLEAWRGSGGPRGEFEAAVWHAYEVLQALDVTSLGLSQL
;
A
#
# COMPACT_ATOMS: atom_id res chain seq x y z
N MET A 1 -5.71 10.46 -6.14
CA MET A 1 -6.40 11.43 -5.26
C MET A 1 -7.69 10.83 -4.73
N ILE A 2 -7.95 10.97 -3.43
CA ILE A 2 -9.23 10.64 -2.81
C ILE A 2 -10.17 11.81 -3.02
N VAL A 3 -11.35 11.56 -3.58
CA VAL A 3 -12.36 12.60 -3.87
C VAL A 3 -13.62 12.28 -3.08
N SER A 4 -13.99 13.14 -2.14
CA SER A 4 -15.17 12.99 -1.30
C SER A 4 -16.20 14.08 -1.63
N LYS A 5 -17.43 13.68 -1.95
CA LYS A 5 -18.53 14.62 -2.19
C LYS A 5 -18.98 15.24 -0.87
N ARG A 6 -19.21 16.56 -0.86
CA ARG A 6 -19.76 17.36 0.25
C ARG A 6 -21.03 18.05 -0.20
N GLU A 7 -21.75 18.65 0.74
CA GLU A 7 -22.99 19.36 0.46
C GLU A 7 -22.83 20.45 -0.62
N ASN A 8 -21.73 21.20 -0.57
CA ASN A 8 -21.48 22.35 -1.46
C ASN A 8 -20.21 22.18 -2.31
N GLY A 9 -19.79 20.92 -2.62
CA GLY A 9 -18.59 20.70 -3.44
C GLY A 9 -17.90 19.36 -3.19
N PHE A 10 -16.58 19.36 -3.29
CA PHE A 10 -15.76 18.18 -3.09
C PHE A 10 -14.58 18.48 -2.17
N THR A 11 -14.20 17.51 -1.35
CA THR A 11 -12.91 17.49 -0.64
C THR A 11 -11.94 16.60 -1.40
N PHE A 12 -10.71 17.03 -1.49
CA PHE A 12 -9.62 16.31 -2.17
C PHE A 12 -8.50 16.03 -1.17
N VAL A 13 -8.13 14.76 -1.04
CA VAL A 13 -6.99 14.34 -0.22
C VAL A 13 -6.02 13.58 -1.12
N PRO A 14 -4.76 14.05 -1.25
CA PRO A 14 -3.72 13.31 -1.96
C PRO A 14 -3.48 11.93 -1.33
N GLN A 15 -3.18 10.93 -2.15
CA GLN A 15 -2.92 9.58 -1.65
C GLN A 15 -1.71 9.51 -0.70
N TYR A 16 -0.67 10.30 -0.96
CA TYR A 16 0.49 10.33 -0.06
C TYR A 16 0.18 10.93 1.32
N GLU A 17 -0.85 11.77 1.47
CA GLU A 17 -1.24 12.32 2.78
C GLU A 17 -1.97 11.28 3.62
N HIS A 18 -2.83 10.46 3.03
CA HIS A 18 -3.38 9.33 3.77
C HIS A 18 -2.30 8.30 4.14
N GLY A 19 -1.29 8.10 3.28
CA GLY A 19 -0.11 7.30 3.60
C GLY A 19 0.66 7.87 4.79
N ALA A 20 0.88 9.19 4.85
CA ALA A 20 1.49 9.83 6.01
C ALA A 20 0.69 9.58 7.29
N LEU A 21 -0.65 9.67 7.24
CA LEU A 21 -1.53 9.33 8.36
C LEU A 21 -1.41 7.86 8.75
N ALA A 22 -1.36 6.92 7.78
CA ALA A 22 -1.13 5.50 8.06
C ALA A 22 0.20 5.27 8.79
N GLY A 23 1.27 6.00 8.41
CA GLY A 23 2.57 5.98 9.08
C GLY A 23 2.51 6.47 10.52
N GLU A 24 1.75 7.54 10.79
CA GLU A 24 1.52 8.04 12.15
C GLU A 24 0.73 7.05 13.02
N LEU A 25 -0.23 6.35 12.45
CA LEU A 25 -0.96 5.27 13.12
C LEU A 25 -0.02 4.07 13.38
N ALA A 26 0.81 3.69 12.39
CA ALA A 26 1.80 2.62 12.55
C ALA A 26 2.79 2.90 13.69
N ALA A 27 3.24 4.15 13.84
CA ALA A 27 4.15 4.55 14.90
C ALA A 27 3.56 4.38 16.32
N ARG A 28 2.24 4.30 16.43
CA ARG A 28 1.49 4.14 17.70
C ARG A 28 0.81 2.78 17.82
N TRP A 29 0.99 1.91 16.83
CA TRP A 29 0.37 0.59 16.83
C TRP A 29 1.00 -0.31 17.88
N GLY A 30 0.18 -1.00 18.62
CA GLY A 30 0.56 -2.02 19.59
C GLY A 30 0.00 -1.73 21.00
N ASN A 31 -0.74 -2.70 21.51
CA ASN A 31 -1.26 -2.70 22.87
C ASN A 31 -1.41 -4.15 23.37
N ARG A 32 -2.15 -4.37 24.46
CA ARG A 32 -2.35 -5.70 25.03
C ARG A 32 -3.22 -6.63 24.19
N GLU A 33 -4.11 -6.06 23.37
CA GLU A 33 -5.05 -6.81 22.51
C GLU A 33 -4.48 -6.97 21.08
N PHE A 34 -3.81 -5.93 20.58
CA PHE A 34 -3.25 -5.89 19.23
C PHE A 34 -1.73 -5.70 19.35
N ALA A 35 -0.99 -6.81 19.27
CA ALA A 35 0.46 -6.75 19.35
C ALA A 35 1.08 -6.01 18.17
N ALA A 36 2.17 -5.26 18.40
CA ALA A 36 2.98 -4.73 17.33
C ALA A 36 3.80 -5.87 16.68
N PRO A 37 3.89 -5.89 15.32
CA PRO A 37 4.77 -6.85 14.67
C PRO A 37 6.24 -6.57 14.99
N PRO A 38 7.12 -7.60 15.06
CA PRO A 38 8.54 -7.42 15.40
C PRO A 38 9.32 -6.49 14.46
N ILE A 39 8.85 -6.31 13.23
CA ILE A 39 9.47 -5.46 12.18
C ILE A 39 8.81 -4.07 12.11
N THR A 40 8.62 -3.42 13.27
CA THR A 40 7.89 -2.15 13.41
C THR A 40 8.42 -1.02 12.54
N GLU A 41 9.74 -0.89 12.38
CA GLU A 41 10.30 0.21 11.58
C GLU A 41 10.03 0.02 10.08
N SER A 42 10.21 -1.21 9.56
CA SER A 42 9.85 -1.51 8.16
C SER A 42 8.34 -1.35 7.91
N LEU A 43 7.50 -1.74 8.87
CA LEU A 43 6.05 -1.48 8.80
C LEU A 43 5.76 0.02 8.76
N ARG A 44 6.38 0.83 9.62
CA ARG A 44 6.17 2.28 9.65
C ARG A 44 6.58 2.94 8.34
N ILE A 45 7.74 2.55 7.78
CA ILE A 45 8.19 3.02 6.47
C ILE A 45 7.20 2.61 5.38
N ALA A 46 6.77 1.34 5.37
CA ALA A 46 5.80 0.84 4.40
C ALA A 46 4.49 1.61 4.50
N ALA A 47 3.92 1.77 5.70
CA ALA A 47 2.66 2.48 5.91
C ALA A 47 2.74 3.95 5.48
N THR A 48 3.87 4.63 5.75
CA THR A 48 4.06 6.03 5.35
C THR A 48 4.14 6.21 3.84
N HIS A 49 4.73 5.24 3.13
CA HIS A 49 5.17 5.41 1.74
C HIS A 49 4.47 4.46 0.75
N HIS A 50 3.46 3.69 1.20
CA HIS A 50 2.81 2.69 0.33
C HIS A 50 2.18 3.31 -0.92
N ASP A 51 1.74 4.55 -0.84
CA ASP A 51 1.08 5.29 -1.90
C ASP A 51 1.89 6.47 -2.47
N ASP A 52 3.22 6.53 -2.21
CA ASP A 52 4.08 7.58 -2.77
C ASP A 52 4.09 7.63 -4.31
N GLY A 53 3.80 6.51 -4.98
CA GLY A 53 3.66 6.46 -6.43
C GLY A 53 2.51 7.30 -6.98
N TRP A 54 1.52 7.63 -6.17
CA TRP A 54 0.40 8.49 -6.55
C TRP A 54 0.76 9.97 -6.66
N ARG A 55 1.89 10.44 -6.12
CA ARG A 55 2.28 11.87 -6.13
C ARG A 55 2.20 12.49 -7.52
N GLU A 56 2.74 11.80 -8.53
CA GLU A 56 2.72 12.29 -9.91
C GLU A 56 1.30 12.48 -10.46
N LEU A 57 0.36 11.62 -10.04
CA LEU A 57 -1.04 11.65 -10.45
C LEU A 57 -1.86 12.64 -9.63
N ASP A 58 -1.48 12.86 -8.37
CA ASP A 58 -2.13 13.81 -7.47
C ASP A 58 -1.72 15.26 -7.77
N ASP A 59 -0.46 15.49 -8.22
CA ASP A 59 0.02 16.80 -8.62
C ASP A 59 -0.63 17.28 -9.95
N LEU A 60 -1.03 16.33 -10.81
CA LEU A 60 -1.71 16.58 -12.09
C LEU A 60 -2.95 15.67 -12.21
N PRO A 61 -4.00 15.93 -11.42
CA PRO A 61 -5.16 15.05 -11.35
C PRO A 61 -5.90 15.02 -12.69
N ALA A 62 -6.34 13.81 -13.07
CA ALA A 62 -7.26 13.67 -14.18
C ALA A 62 -8.59 14.34 -13.83
N TYR A 63 -9.22 14.97 -14.83
CA TYR A 63 -10.53 15.57 -14.68
C TYR A 63 -11.57 14.69 -15.37
N ASP A 64 -12.64 14.40 -14.68
CA ASP A 64 -13.83 13.75 -15.22
C ASP A 64 -14.82 14.84 -15.68
N GLU A 65 -14.88 15.06 -16.99
CA GLU A 65 -15.72 16.08 -17.62
C GLU A 65 -17.22 15.82 -17.39
N GLU A 66 -17.62 14.55 -17.36
CA GLU A 66 -19.01 14.17 -17.14
C GLU A 66 -19.45 14.41 -15.68
N ALA A 67 -18.60 14.02 -14.74
CA ALA A 67 -18.83 14.23 -13.31
C ALA A 67 -18.54 15.68 -12.86
N GLY A 68 -17.83 16.48 -13.67
CA GLY A 68 -17.48 17.87 -13.36
C GLY A 68 -16.53 17.99 -12.16
N ARG A 69 -15.60 17.04 -11.98
CA ARG A 69 -14.67 16.97 -10.86
C ARG A 69 -13.35 16.25 -11.23
N PRO A 70 -12.29 16.39 -10.45
CA PRO A 70 -11.13 15.49 -10.56
C PRO A 70 -11.56 14.03 -10.37
N ALA A 71 -10.96 13.13 -11.16
CA ALA A 71 -11.23 11.70 -11.08
C ALA A 71 -10.75 11.13 -9.75
N HIS A 72 -11.56 10.26 -9.15
CA HIS A 72 -11.15 9.48 -7.98
C HIS A 72 -10.08 8.45 -8.38
N PHE A 73 -9.17 8.11 -7.47
CA PHE A 73 -8.07 7.18 -7.78
C PHE A 73 -8.54 5.82 -8.30
N LEU A 74 -9.71 5.34 -7.83
CA LEU A 74 -10.33 4.09 -8.28
C LEU A 74 -10.91 4.15 -9.71
N GLU A 75 -11.03 5.34 -10.28
CA GLU A 75 -11.57 5.55 -11.64
C GLU A 75 -10.48 5.60 -12.71
N LEU A 76 -9.20 5.57 -12.29
CA LEU A 76 -8.08 5.62 -13.22
C LEU A 76 -7.74 4.24 -13.78
N PRO A 77 -7.47 4.12 -15.10
CA PRO A 77 -7.10 2.86 -15.71
C PRO A 77 -5.70 2.40 -15.28
N LEU A 78 -5.47 1.08 -15.27
CA LEU A 78 -4.21 0.47 -14.81
C LEU A 78 -2.99 0.96 -15.59
N GLU A 79 -3.12 1.16 -16.91
CA GLU A 79 -2.05 1.65 -17.79
C GLU A 79 -1.51 3.00 -17.34
N ARG A 80 -2.36 3.80 -16.70
CA ARG A 80 -2.00 5.11 -16.18
C ARG A 80 -1.40 5.03 -14.77
N THR A 81 -1.85 4.09 -13.95
CA THR A 81 -1.48 4.02 -12.53
C THR A 81 -0.27 3.11 -12.26
N VAL A 82 -0.10 2.03 -13.01
CA VAL A 82 0.98 1.05 -12.82
C VAL A 82 2.39 1.67 -12.94
N PRO A 83 2.73 2.48 -13.96
CA PRO A 83 4.09 3.01 -14.05
C PRO A 83 4.50 3.93 -12.89
N PRO A 84 3.72 4.94 -12.47
CA PRO A 84 4.11 5.79 -11.33
C PRO A 84 4.08 5.01 -10.01
N TYR A 85 3.13 4.10 -9.82
CA TYR A 85 3.08 3.26 -8.62
C TYR A 85 4.33 2.39 -8.51
N GLY A 86 4.76 1.76 -9.60
CA GLY A 86 6.00 0.98 -9.66
C GLY A 86 7.23 1.79 -9.25
N ARG A 87 7.34 3.05 -9.69
CA ARG A 87 8.43 3.95 -9.27
C ARG A 87 8.39 4.26 -7.75
N GLY A 88 7.19 4.43 -7.19
CA GLY A 88 6.99 4.56 -5.75
C GLY A 88 7.50 3.35 -4.98
N VAL A 89 7.06 2.15 -5.38
CA VAL A 89 7.52 0.87 -4.80
C VAL A 89 9.04 0.73 -4.90
N ASP A 90 9.65 1.07 -6.05
CA ASP A 90 11.09 1.06 -6.23
C ASP A 90 11.83 2.00 -5.26
N SER A 91 11.23 3.16 -4.98
CA SER A 91 11.78 4.11 -4.01
C SER A 91 11.81 3.52 -2.59
N VAL A 92 10.74 2.82 -2.20
CA VAL A 92 10.67 2.17 -0.87
C VAL A 92 11.67 1.01 -0.77
N TYR A 93 11.80 0.18 -1.81
CA TYR A 93 12.81 -0.90 -1.84
C TYR A 93 14.25 -0.38 -1.68
N ARG A 94 14.57 0.78 -2.27
CA ARG A 94 15.91 1.39 -2.11
C ARG A 94 16.15 1.91 -0.69
N ARG A 95 15.11 2.30 0.01
CA ARG A 95 15.18 2.82 1.39
C ARG A 95 15.25 1.70 2.42
N ASP A 96 14.39 0.71 2.30
CA ASP A 96 14.29 -0.47 3.16
C ASP A 96 13.71 -1.62 2.33
N PRO A 97 14.50 -2.67 2.03
CA PRO A 97 14.03 -3.79 1.21
C PRO A 97 12.84 -4.52 1.82
N LEU A 98 12.74 -4.60 3.15
CA LEU A 98 11.63 -5.27 3.82
C LEU A 98 10.35 -4.43 3.77
N ALA A 99 10.46 -3.10 3.96
CA ALA A 99 9.35 -2.19 3.73
C ALA A 99 8.91 -2.22 2.27
N GLY A 100 9.85 -2.25 1.31
CA GLY A 100 9.56 -2.43 -0.11
C GLY A 100 8.80 -3.72 -0.40
N ALA A 101 9.15 -4.83 0.26
CA ALA A 101 8.42 -6.08 0.16
C ALA A 101 6.97 -5.95 0.68
N LEU A 102 6.76 -5.28 1.81
CA LEU A 102 5.42 -5.01 2.36
C LEU A 102 4.58 -4.14 1.42
N VAL A 103 5.17 -3.09 0.83
CA VAL A 103 4.47 -2.25 -0.16
C VAL A 103 4.19 -3.02 -1.45
N GLY A 104 5.11 -3.86 -1.91
CA GLY A 104 4.89 -4.77 -3.02
C GLY A 104 3.75 -5.76 -2.77
N MET A 105 3.65 -6.31 -1.54
CA MET A 105 2.52 -7.13 -1.11
C MET A 105 1.21 -6.33 -1.10
N HIS A 106 1.24 -5.10 -0.60
CA HIS A 106 0.07 -4.21 -0.62
C HIS A 106 -0.41 -3.99 -2.06
N TRP A 107 0.49 -3.60 -2.96
CA TRP A 107 0.17 -3.37 -4.38
C TRP A 107 -0.39 -4.62 -5.07
N SER A 108 0.28 -5.77 -4.93
CA SER A 108 -0.23 -7.05 -5.45
C SER A 108 -1.58 -7.41 -4.84
N GLY A 109 -1.75 -7.17 -3.56
CA GLY A 109 -2.96 -7.43 -2.80
C GLY A 109 -4.17 -6.64 -3.31
N LEU A 110 -3.98 -5.44 -3.86
CA LEU A 110 -5.06 -4.67 -4.50
C LEU A 110 -5.67 -5.42 -5.69
N TYR A 111 -4.86 -6.21 -6.40
CA TYR A 111 -5.31 -7.02 -7.54
C TYR A 111 -5.67 -8.46 -7.19
N PHE A 112 -5.32 -8.90 -5.99
CA PHE A 112 -5.44 -10.28 -5.55
C PHE A 112 -6.24 -10.45 -4.25
N GLY A 113 -7.31 -9.68 -4.08
CA GLY A 113 -8.19 -9.79 -2.91
C GLY A 113 -7.47 -9.61 -1.58
N ARG A 114 -6.44 -8.75 -1.52
CA ARG A 114 -5.57 -8.54 -0.35
C ARG A 114 -5.04 -9.87 0.21
N TRP A 115 -4.67 -10.79 -0.68
CA TRP A 115 -4.20 -12.13 -0.32
C TRP A 115 -5.20 -12.93 0.51
N GLY A 116 -6.49 -12.75 0.22
CA GLY A 116 -7.58 -13.42 0.93
C GLY A 116 -8.07 -12.69 2.18
N LEU A 117 -7.52 -11.54 2.54
CA LEU A 117 -8.06 -10.67 3.60
C LEU A 117 -9.32 -9.93 3.15
N ALA A 118 -9.49 -9.69 1.84
CA ALA A 118 -10.72 -9.20 1.25
C ALA A 118 -11.41 -10.32 0.48
N GLY A 119 -12.73 -10.43 0.63
CA GLY A 119 -13.54 -11.44 -0.06
C GLY A 119 -13.83 -11.06 -1.52
N SER A 120 -12.81 -10.80 -2.31
CA SER A 120 -12.92 -10.45 -3.74
C SER A 120 -12.08 -11.39 -4.60
N ASP A 121 -12.59 -11.70 -5.79
CA ASP A 121 -11.84 -12.45 -6.79
C ASP A 121 -10.62 -11.65 -7.30
N PRO A 122 -9.55 -12.31 -7.76
CA PRO A 122 -8.44 -11.66 -8.45
C PRO A 122 -8.92 -10.85 -9.65
N LEU A 123 -8.30 -9.69 -9.88
CA LEU A 123 -8.59 -8.86 -11.05
C LEU A 123 -8.08 -9.58 -12.33
N PRO A 124 -8.97 -9.99 -13.24
CA PRO A 124 -8.59 -10.71 -14.46
C PRO A 124 -8.07 -9.74 -15.52
N ASP A 125 -6.88 -9.18 -15.30
CA ASP A 125 -6.23 -8.21 -16.18
C ASP A 125 -4.75 -8.59 -16.37
N PRO A 126 -4.26 -8.74 -17.62
CA PRO A 126 -2.87 -9.14 -17.89
C PRO A 126 -1.81 -8.21 -17.28
N LEU A 127 -2.11 -6.91 -17.16
CA LEU A 127 -1.20 -5.96 -16.54
C LEU A 127 -1.14 -6.15 -15.02
N ALA A 128 -2.29 -6.40 -14.39
CA ALA A 128 -2.37 -6.73 -12.97
C ALA A 128 -1.62 -8.04 -12.67
N GLU A 129 -1.81 -9.07 -13.50
CA GLU A 129 -1.08 -10.35 -13.37
C GLU A 129 0.44 -10.16 -13.49
N ALA A 130 0.90 -9.34 -14.44
CA ALA A 130 2.32 -9.03 -14.61
C ALA A 130 2.90 -8.31 -13.38
N VAL A 131 2.16 -7.35 -12.81
CA VAL A 131 2.53 -6.67 -11.56
C VAL A 131 2.66 -7.67 -10.42
N VAL A 132 1.66 -8.50 -10.20
CA VAL A 132 1.68 -9.53 -9.14
C VAL A 132 2.89 -10.44 -9.30
N ALA A 133 3.15 -10.97 -10.50
CA ALA A 133 4.28 -11.85 -10.76
C ALA A 133 5.63 -11.17 -10.53
N ASP A 134 5.77 -9.90 -10.85
CA ASP A 134 6.98 -9.12 -10.58
C ASP A 134 7.20 -8.91 -9.09
N GLN A 135 6.18 -8.44 -8.38
CA GLN A 135 6.28 -8.16 -6.95
C GLN A 135 6.54 -9.42 -6.14
N GLU A 136 5.98 -10.59 -6.54
CA GLU A 136 6.28 -11.88 -5.90
C GLU A 136 7.74 -12.27 -6.02
N ARG A 137 8.34 -12.10 -7.22
CA ARG A 137 9.78 -12.38 -7.40
C ARG A 137 10.65 -11.46 -6.53
N ARG A 138 10.35 -10.17 -6.47
CA ARG A 138 11.07 -9.18 -5.67
C ARG A 138 10.95 -9.48 -4.18
N ARG A 139 9.74 -9.77 -3.72
CA ARG A 139 9.45 -10.15 -2.34
C ARG A 139 10.26 -11.35 -1.92
N ALA A 140 10.28 -12.42 -2.72
CA ALA A 140 11.02 -13.64 -2.40
C ALA A 140 12.52 -13.36 -2.17
N GLY A 141 13.13 -12.51 -2.99
CA GLY A 141 14.53 -12.08 -2.83
C GLY A 141 14.74 -11.26 -1.55
N ALA A 142 13.94 -10.23 -1.33
CA ALA A 142 14.05 -9.35 -0.17
C ALA A 142 13.83 -10.09 1.16
N LEU A 143 12.83 -10.98 1.22
CA LEU A 143 12.56 -11.78 2.42
C LEU A 143 13.68 -12.77 2.71
N LEU A 144 14.26 -13.41 1.69
CA LEU A 144 15.38 -14.33 1.87
C LEU A 144 16.61 -13.61 2.45
N GLU A 145 16.92 -12.43 1.95
CA GLU A 145 18.03 -11.60 2.44
C GLU A 145 17.79 -11.14 3.87
N ALA A 146 16.64 -10.58 4.16
CA ALA A 146 16.26 -10.10 5.49
C ALA A 146 16.23 -11.23 6.52
N TRP A 147 15.69 -12.41 6.17
CA TRP A 147 15.72 -13.57 7.04
C TRP A 147 17.12 -14.03 7.38
N ARG A 148 18.04 -14.12 6.39
CA ARG A 148 19.45 -14.48 6.64
C ARG A 148 20.13 -13.51 7.61
N GLY A 149 19.78 -12.25 7.57
CA GLY A 149 20.28 -11.23 8.49
C GLY A 149 19.66 -11.29 9.90
N SER A 150 18.46 -11.87 10.07
CA SER A 150 17.76 -11.91 11.34
C SER A 150 18.31 -12.92 12.34
N GLY A 151 18.96 -14.00 11.86
CA GLY A 151 19.50 -15.08 12.70
C GLY A 151 18.43 -15.97 13.36
N GLY A 152 17.15 -15.75 13.11
CA GLY A 152 16.03 -16.49 13.70
C GLY A 152 15.48 -17.61 12.80
N PRO A 153 14.52 -18.42 13.31
CA PRO A 153 13.83 -19.42 12.52
C PRO A 153 13.04 -18.79 11.37
N ARG A 154 13.11 -19.40 10.19
CA ARG A 154 12.44 -18.86 9.00
C ARG A 154 10.93 -18.71 9.17
N GLY A 155 10.24 -19.70 9.77
CA GLY A 155 8.81 -19.63 9.96
C GLY A 155 8.36 -18.49 10.87
N GLU A 156 9.13 -18.16 11.92
CA GLU A 156 8.85 -17.02 12.81
C GLU A 156 9.04 -15.69 12.07
N PHE A 157 10.08 -15.59 11.24
CA PHE A 157 10.32 -14.41 10.41
C PHE A 157 9.19 -14.20 9.39
N GLU A 158 8.79 -15.25 8.67
CA GLU A 158 7.69 -15.18 7.69
C GLU A 158 6.35 -14.83 8.38
N ALA A 159 6.08 -15.37 9.57
CA ALA A 159 4.91 -15.00 10.37
C ALA A 159 4.93 -13.52 10.80
N ALA A 160 6.10 -12.99 11.16
CA ALA A 160 6.25 -11.57 11.50
C ALA A 160 5.99 -10.65 10.30
N VAL A 161 6.45 -11.04 9.11
CA VAL A 161 6.19 -10.30 7.86
C VAL A 161 4.70 -10.34 7.51
N TRP A 162 4.07 -11.50 7.62
CA TRP A 162 2.63 -11.63 7.38
C TRP A 162 1.81 -10.78 8.34
N HIS A 163 2.14 -10.81 9.64
CA HIS A 163 1.48 -9.95 10.64
C HIS A 163 1.67 -8.46 10.30
N ALA A 164 2.87 -8.04 9.89
CA ALA A 164 3.09 -6.65 9.46
C ALA A 164 2.26 -6.27 8.23
N TYR A 165 2.08 -7.20 7.28
CA TYR A 165 1.20 -6.99 6.13
C TYR A 165 -0.27 -6.82 6.56
N GLU A 166 -0.79 -7.66 7.45
CA GLU A 166 -2.16 -7.55 7.98
C GLU A 166 -2.38 -6.19 8.67
N VAL A 167 -1.41 -5.76 9.48
CA VAL A 167 -1.47 -4.45 10.14
C VAL A 167 -1.40 -3.33 9.09
N LEU A 168 -0.54 -3.42 8.08
CA LEU A 168 -0.49 -2.44 6.97
C LEU A 168 -1.87 -2.30 6.29
N GLN A 169 -2.56 -3.42 6.01
CA GLN A 169 -3.89 -3.37 5.40
C GLN A 169 -4.92 -2.69 6.31
N ALA A 170 -4.87 -2.95 7.63
CA ALA A 170 -5.76 -2.30 8.59
C ALA A 170 -5.49 -0.78 8.68
N LEU A 171 -4.22 -0.37 8.64
CA LEU A 171 -3.82 1.03 8.69
C LEU A 171 -4.20 1.79 7.41
N ASP A 172 -4.01 1.17 6.23
CA ASP A 172 -4.43 1.67 4.94
C ASP A 172 -5.93 1.97 4.92
N VAL A 173 -6.77 0.96 5.22
CA VAL A 173 -8.23 1.11 5.24
C VAL A 173 -8.67 2.15 6.27
N THR A 174 -8.04 2.19 7.46
CA THR A 174 -8.37 3.15 8.51
C THR A 174 -8.03 4.58 8.09
N SER A 175 -6.83 4.81 7.59
CA SER A 175 -6.39 6.15 7.14
C SER A 175 -7.20 6.63 5.94
N LEU A 176 -7.53 5.73 5.00
CA LEU A 176 -8.40 6.03 3.86
C LEU A 176 -9.80 6.44 4.32
N GLY A 177 -10.39 5.70 5.26
CA GLY A 177 -11.70 6.03 5.84
C GLY A 177 -11.70 7.39 6.56
N LEU A 178 -10.67 7.68 7.36
CA LEU A 178 -10.51 8.98 8.04
C LEU A 178 -10.31 10.14 7.05
N SER A 179 -9.65 9.89 5.93
CA SER A 179 -9.45 10.90 4.86
C SER A 179 -10.73 11.24 4.09
N GLN A 180 -11.80 10.47 4.28
CA GLN A 180 -13.11 10.70 3.65
C GLN A 180 -14.11 11.42 4.57
N LEU A 181 -13.78 11.61 5.86
CA LEU A 181 -14.59 12.35 6.82
C LEU A 181 -14.47 13.86 6.60
#